data_008a46aba9415587b0930eafda2f24d9
#
_entry.id   008a46aba9415587b0930eafda2f24d9
#
_cell.length_a   1.000
_cell.length_b   1.000
_cell.length_c   1.000
_cell.angle_alpha   90.00
_cell.angle_beta   90.00
_cell.angle_gamma   90.00
#
_symmetry.space_group_name_H-M   'P 1'
#
loop_
_entity.id
_entity.type
_entity.pdbx_description
1 polymer ?
#
loop_
_entity_poly.entity_id
_entity_poly.type
_entity_poly.pdbx_seq_one_letter_code
_entity_poly.pdbx_strand_id
1 'polypeptide(L)'
;MSSFISLFTSAIAFGTIIMFGALGEILTEKGGHLNLGVPGIMYIGAICGLISSFFYERGGGTSPFVGMLLSLIACFVGSAIGGLIYAFLTITLRANQNVTGLSLTIFGGGVANFFGASVSTLSGGVGQVGGDHTSSAYCAKIPFLSGLGTFGKLFFSYGFMV
;
A
#
# COMPACT_ATOMS: atom_id res chain seq x y z
N MET A 1 13.37 -7.96 26.26
CA MET A 1 11.93 -7.67 26.31
C MET A 1 11.51 -6.66 25.23
N SER A 2 12.28 -5.61 24.98
CA SER A 2 12.02 -4.62 23.91
C SER A 2 12.02 -5.21 22.50
N SER A 3 12.95 -6.12 22.18
CA SER A 3 13.04 -6.77 20.87
C SER A 3 11.84 -7.65 20.52
N PHE A 4 11.28 -8.34 21.51
CA PHE A 4 10.09 -9.18 21.34
C PHE A 4 8.85 -8.33 21.05
N ILE A 5 8.69 -7.22 21.77
CA ILE A 5 7.59 -6.27 21.53
C ILE A 5 7.71 -5.64 20.13
N SER A 6 8.92 -5.24 19.73
CA SER A 6 9.18 -4.70 18.41
C SER A 6 8.84 -5.70 17.28
N LEU A 7 9.19 -6.97 17.46
CA LEU A 7 8.87 -8.04 16.51
C LEU A 7 7.36 -8.24 16.38
N PHE A 8 6.62 -8.26 17.50
CA PHE A 8 5.16 -8.37 17.50
C PHE A 8 4.49 -7.17 16.82
N THR A 9 4.95 -5.96 17.11
CA THR A 9 4.45 -4.73 16.50
C THR A 9 4.63 -4.75 14.98
N SER A 10 5.81 -5.14 14.51
CA SER A 10 6.07 -5.28 13.08
C SER A 10 5.21 -6.38 12.44
N ALA A 11 5.02 -7.52 13.13
CA ALA A 11 4.20 -8.62 12.62
C ALA A 11 2.73 -8.20 12.44
N ILE A 12 2.17 -7.41 13.37
CA ILE A 12 0.80 -6.88 13.25
C ILE A 12 0.70 -5.93 12.05
N ALA A 13 1.64 -5.01 11.88
CA ALA A 13 1.63 -4.07 10.76
C ALA A 13 1.69 -4.80 9.40
N PHE A 14 2.59 -5.76 9.23
CA PHE A 14 2.66 -6.59 8.01
C PHE A 14 1.42 -7.47 7.84
N GLY A 15 0.92 -8.06 8.93
CA GLY A 15 -0.30 -8.88 8.92
C GLY A 15 -1.54 -8.11 8.45
N THR A 16 -1.65 -6.84 8.81
CA THR A 16 -2.75 -5.97 8.37
C THR A 16 -2.74 -5.78 6.85
N ILE A 17 -1.58 -5.56 6.25
CA ILE A 17 -1.46 -5.44 4.78
C ILE A 17 -1.91 -6.72 4.09
N ILE A 18 -1.47 -7.88 4.58
CA ILE A 18 -1.86 -9.20 4.05
C ILE A 18 -3.35 -9.43 4.24
N MET A 19 -3.92 -9.04 5.37
CA MET A 19 -5.35 -9.16 5.67
C MET A 19 -6.21 -8.39 4.66
N PHE A 20 -5.85 -7.15 4.32
CA PHE A 20 -6.57 -6.38 3.28
C PHE A 20 -6.47 -7.04 1.90
N GLY A 21 -5.31 -7.59 1.54
CA GLY A 21 -5.14 -8.37 0.32
C GLY A 21 -6.04 -9.60 0.28
N ALA A 22 -6.07 -10.37 1.38
CA ALA A 22 -6.92 -11.56 1.52
C ALA A 22 -8.41 -11.21 1.47
N LEU A 23 -8.85 -10.10 2.07
CA LEU A 23 -10.23 -9.63 1.97
C LEU A 23 -10.61 -9.30 0.52
N GLY A 24 -9.71 -8.68 -0.24
CA GLY A 24 -9.90 -8.42 -1.67
C GLY A 24 -10.08 -9.73 -2.46
N GLU A 25 -9.24 -10.74 -2.18
CA GLU A 25 -9.34 -12.06 -2.83
C GLU A 25 -10.66 -12.78 -2.50
N ILE A 26 -11.05 -12.81 -1.21
CA ILE A 26 -12.33 -13.40 -0.79
C ILE A 26 -13.52 -12.76 -1.52
N LEU A 27 -13.49 -11.45 -1.77
CA LEU A 27 -14.54 -10.76 -2.50
C LEU A 27 -14.58 -11.18 -3.97
N THR A 28 -13.43 -11.34 -4.62
CA THR A 28 -13.34 -11.80 -6.01
C THR A 28 -13.73 -13.26 -6.15
N GLU A 29 -13.33 -14.13 -5.21
CA GLU A 29 -13.74 -15.54 -5.16
C GLU A 29 -15.25 -15.71 -4.99
N LYS A 30 -15.89 -14.90 -4.15
CA LYS A 30 -17.36 -14.90 -4.02
C LYS A 30 -18.07 -14.49 -5.31
N GLY A 31 -17.43 -13.68 -6.14
CA GLY A 31 -17.88 -13.34 -7.49
C GLY A 31 -17.62 -14.44 -8.53
N GLY A 32 -17.02 -15.57 -8.15
CA GLY A 32 -16.67 -16.68 -9.04
C GLY A 32 -15.36 -16.48 -9.83
N HIS A 33 -14.52 -15.54 -9.40
CA HIS A 33 -13.25 -15.23 -10.05
C HIS A 33 -12.08 -15.42 -9.08
N LEU A 34 -11.14 -16.29 -9.42
CA LEU A 34 -9.89 -16.44 -8.68
C LEU A 34 -8.86 -15.42 -9.18
N ASN A 35 -8.56 -14.42 -8.38
CA ASN A 35 -7.67 -13.33 -8.77
C ASN A 35 -6.28 -13.44 -8.11
N LEU A 36 -5.41 -14.27 -8.64
CA LEU A 36 -4.01 -14.34 -8.21
C LEU A 36 -3.19 -13.07 -8.50
N GLY A 37 -3.82 -12.06 -9.12
CA GLY A 37 -3.21 -10.76 -9.43
C GLY A 37 -3.34 -9.71 -8.33
N VAL A 38 -4.01 -10.02 -7.21
CA VAL A 38 -4.19 -9.07 -6.09
C VAL A 38 -2.86 -8.46 -5.63
N PRO A 39 -1.77 -9.21 -5.42
CA PRO A 39 -0.49 -8.60 -5.06
C PRO A 39 0.03 -7.61 -6.11
N GLY A 40 -0.13 -7.92 -7.40
CA GLY A 40 0.26 -7.01 -8.49
C GLY A 40 -0.55 -5.71 -8.49
N ILE A 41 -1.86 -5.80 -8.26
CA ILE A 41 -2.75 -4.64 -8.13
C ILE A 41 -2.34 -3.79 -6.92
N MET A 42 -2.01 -4.42 -5.79
CA MET A 42 -1.51 -3.73 -4.60
C MET A 42 -0.19 -2.99 -4.88
N TYR A 43 0.75 -3.59 -5.62
CA TYR A 43 2.00 -2.93 -6.03
C TYR A 43 1.76 -1.70 -6.90
N ILE A 44 0.85 -1.80 -7.89
CA ILE A 44 0.50 -0.66 -8.75
C ILE A 44 -0.13 0.46 -7.92
N GLY A 45 -1.05 0.14 -7.02
CA GLY A 45 -1.65 1.12 -6.12
C GLY A 45 -0.63 1.79 -5.20
N ALA A 46 0.23 1.00 -4.56
CA ALA A 46 1.25 1.49 -3.65
C ALA A 46 2.21 2.48 -4.33
N ILE A 47 2.69 2.15 -5.54
CA ILE A 47 3.60 3.04 -6.26
C ILE A 47 2.92 4.33 -6.72
N CYS A 48 1.63 4.30 -7.11
CA CYS A 48 0.87 5.50 -7.44
C CYS A 48 0.70 6.40 -6.22
N GLY A 49 0.39 5.83 -5.05
CA GLY A 49 0.30 6.59 -3.80
C GLY A 49 1.63 7.22 -3.40
N LEU A 50 2.74 6.48 -3.51
CA LEU A 50 4.08 6.97 -3.21
C LEU A 50 4.49 8.11 -4.16
N ILE A 51 4.26 7.96 -5.46
CA ILE A 51 4.57 8.99 -6.46
C ILE A 51 3.77 10.26 -6.16
N SER A 52 2.50 10.12 -5.84
CA SER A 52 1.62 11.26 -5.53
C SER A 52 2.10 12.03 -4.30
N SER A 53 2.45 11.34 -3.21
CA SER A 53 2.97 11.99 -2.01
C SER A 53 4.32 12.67 -2.26
N PHE A 54 5.21 12.02 -3.02
CA PHE A 54 6.51 12.59 -3.39
C PHE A 54 6.38 13.90 -4.18
N PHE A 55 5.54 13.92 -5.21
CA PHE A 55 5.35 15.14 -6.01
C PHE A 55 4.62 16.24 -5.24
N TYR A 56 3.69 15.89 -4.35
CA TYR A 56 3.04 16.85 -3.48
C TYR A 56 4.04 17.57 -2.57
N GLU A 57 4.90 16.82 -1.88
CA GLU A 57 5.91 17.42 -1.00
C GLU A 57 6.99 18.17 -1.76
N ARG A 58 7.42 17.66 -2.91
CA ARG A 58 8.37 18.35 -3.79
C ARG A 58 7.81 19.66 -4.36
N GLY A 59 6.49 19.75 -4.54
CA GLY A 59 5.77 20.97 -4.95
C GLY A 59 5.59 21.98 -3.84
N GLY A 60 6.16 21.76 -2.64
CA GLY A 60 6.05 22.66 -1.49
C GLY A 60 4.81 22.44 -0.63
N GLY A 61 4.11 21.30 -0.81
CA GLY A 61 2.98 20.92 0.04
C GLY A 61 3.45 20.54 1.44
N THR A 62 2.99 21.27 2.46
CA THR A 62 3.38 21.07 3.87
C THR A 62 2.26 20.50 4.73
N SER A 63 1.03 20.39 4.19
CA SER A 63 -0.12 19.89 4.94
C SER A 63 -0.13 18.35 4.97
N PRO A 64 0.06 17.72 6.14
CA PRO A 64 0.07 16.26 6.26
C PRO A 64 -1.24 15.62 5.82
N PHE A 65 -2.38 16.25 6.13
CA PHE A 65 -3.71 15.74 5.80
C PHE A 65 -3.96 15.74 4.27
N VAL A 66 -3.57 16.80 3.58
CA VAL A 66 -3.73 16.87 2.11
C VAL A 66 -2.84 15.83 1.42
N GLY A 67 -1.59 15.68 1.85
CA GLY A 67 -0.68 14.66 1.34
C GLY A 67 -1.24 13.24 1.53
N MET A 68 -1.79 12.94 2.71
CA MET A 68 -2.44 11.66 3.00
C MET A 68 -3.65 11.42 2.08
N LEU A 69 -4.54 12.38 1.95
CA LEU A 69 -5.74 12.24 1.11
C LEU A 69 -5.38 12.04 -0.37
N LEU A 70 -4.43 12.82 -0.86
CA LEU A 70 -3.97 12.74 -2.25
C LEU A 70 -3.32 11.39 -2.55
N SER A 71 -2.48 10.88 -1.64
CA SER A 71 -1.86 9.55 -1.80
C SER A 71 -2.88 8.41 -1.74
N LEU A 72 -3.91 8.50 -0.89
CA LEU A 72 -5.00 7.52 -0.84
C LEU A 72 -5.81 7.49 -2.15
N ILE A 73 -6.17 8.66 -2.68
CA ILE A 73 -6.89 8.76 -3.96
C ILE A 73 -6.04 8.19 -5.10
N ALA A 74 -4.76 8.54 -5.15
CA ALA A 74 -3.85 8.03 -6.18
C ALA A 74 -3.67 6.50 -6.07
N CYS A 75 -3.55 5.97 -4.86
CA CYS A 75 -3.49 4.54 -4.61
C CYS A 75 -4.77 3.83 -5.08
N PHE A 76 -5.93 4.39 -4.77
CA PHE A 76 -7.22 3.85 -5.19
C PHE A 76 -7.35 3.85 -6.72
N VAL A 77 -7.02 4.95 -7.39
CA VAL A 77 -7.07 5.05 -8.86
C VAL A 77 -6.08 4.07 -9.51
N GLY A 78 -4.84 3.99 -9.00
CA GLY A 78 -3.85 3.05 -9.52
C GLY A 78 -4.29 1.59 -9.37
N SER A 79 -4.82 1.21 -8.22
CA SER A 79 -5.37 -0.12 -7.99
C SER A 79 -6.60 -0.41 -8.86
N ALA A 80 -7.47 0.59 -9.07
CA ALA A 80 -8.63 0.45 -9.95
C ALA A 80 -8.22 0.20 -11.40
N ILE A 81 -7.18 0.88 -11.90
CA ILE A 81 -6.62 0.62 -13.24
C ILE A 81 -6.09 -0.82 -13.33
N GLY A 82 -5.33 -1.28 -12.33
CA GLY A 82 -4.86 -2.66 -12.27
C GLY A 82 -6.02 -3.67 -12.27
N GLY A 83 -7.06 -3.43 -11.49
CA GLY A 83 -8.28 -4.23 -11.46
C GLY A 83 -9.05 -4.23 -12.78
N LEU A 84 -9.13 -3.08 -13.46
CA LEU A 84 -9.74 -2.97 -14.79
C LEU A 84 -8.98 -3.79 -15.84
N ILE A 85 -7.66 -3.78 -15.81
CA ILE A 85 -6.83 -4.61 -16.72
C ILE A 85 -7.14 -6.09 -16.48
N TYR A 86 -7.17 -6.54 -15.21
CA TYR A 86 -7.52 -7.90 -14.87
C TYR A 86 -8.94 -8.27 -15.35
N ALA A 87 -9.93 -7.44 -15.05
CA ALA A 87 -11.32 -7.65 -15.44
C ALA A 87 -11.48 -7.70 -16.96
N PHE A 88 -10.83 -6.82 -17.69
CA PHE A 88 -10.88 -6.81 -19.17
C PHE A 88 -10.31 -8.12 -19.75
N LEU A 89 -9.18 -8.58 -19.25
CA LEU A 89 -8.54 -9.81 -19.73
C LEU A 89 -9.38 -11.06 -19.38
N THR A 90 -9.92 -11.15 -18.16
CA THR A 90 -10.61 -12.35 -17.69
C THR A 90 -12.09 -12.39 -18.12
N ILE A 91 -12.77 -11.26 -18.12
CA ILE A 91 -14.21 -11.19 -18.45
C ILE A 91 -14.41 -10.99 -19.94
N THR A 92 -13.76 -9.98 -20.53
CA THR A 92 -13.99 -9.62 -21.94
C THR A 92 -13.26 -10.58 -22.88
N LEU A 93 -11.97 -10.84 -22.63
CA LEU A 93 -11.17 -11.75 -23.47
C LEU A 93 -11.27 -13.21 -23.04
N ARG A 94 -11.96 -13.51 -21.93
CA ARG A 94 -12.11 -14.87 -21.37
C ARG A 94 -10.78 -15.61 -21.20
N ALA A 95 -9.72 -14.87 -20.89
CA ALA A 95 -8.41 -15.45 -20.61
C ALA A 95 -8.43 -16.28 -19.33
N ASN A 96 -7.49 -17.23 -19.22
CA ASN A 96 -7.36 -18.04 -18.02
C ASN A 96 -7.04 -17.17 -16.80
N GLN A 97 -7.89 -17.21 -15.77
CA GLN A 97 -7.81 -16.36 -14.58
C GLN A 97 -6.50 -16.52 -13.83
N ASN A 98 -6.02 -17.77 -13.69
CA ASN A 98 -4.78 -18.06 -12.95
C ASN A 98 -3.55 -17.49 -13.67
N VAL A 99 -3.47 -17.70 -14.99
CA VAL A 99 -2.36 -17.19 -15.81
C VAL A 99 -2.36 -15.67 -15.86
N THR A 100 -3.53 -15.08 -16.04
CA THR A 100 -3.69 -13.62 -16.07
C THR A 100 -3.33 -13.00 -14.72
N GLY A 101 -3.77 -13.61 -13.62
CA GLY A 101 -3.45 -13.15 -12.27
C GLY A 101 -1.94 -13.19 -11.97
N LEU A 102 -1.29 -14.32 -12.25
CA LEU A 102 0.16 -14.45 -12.09
C LEU A 102 0.94 -13.45 -12.95
N SER A 103 0.52 -13.29 -14.21
CA SER A 103 1.14 -12.30 -15.11
C SER A 103 1.00 -10.87 -14.58
N LEU A 104 -0.18 -10.53 -14.04
CA LEU A 104 -0.42 -9.22 -13.46
C LEU A 104 0.40 -9.00 -12.18
N THR A 105 0.64 -10.03 -11.39
CA THR A 105 1.51 -9.96 -10.20
C THR A 105 2.95 -9.63 -10.60
N ILE A 106 3.49 -10.32 -11.60
CA ILE A 106 4.84 -10.05 -12.12
C ILE A 106 4.91 -8.65 -12.74
N PHE A 107 3.92 -8.28 -13.54
CA PHE A 107 3.83 -6.96 -14.15
C PHE A 107 3.76 -5.84 -13.11
N GLY A 108 2.88 -5.97 -12.11
CA GLY A 108 2.74 -5.00 -11.03
C GLY A 108 4.03 -4.82 -10.21
N GLY A 109 4.72 -5.92 -9.91
CA GLY A 109 6.03 -5.88 -9.27
C GLY A 109 7.09 -5.18 -10.14
N GLY A 110 7.09 -5.44 -11.44
CA GLY A 110 7.97 -4.75 -12.40
C GLY A 110 7.71 -3.24 -12.47
N VAL A 111 6.44 -2.84 -12.54
CA VAL A 111 6.01 -1.43 -12.52
C VAL A 111 6.46 -0.74 -11.23
N ALA A 112 6.22 -1.38 -10.07
CA ALA A 112 6.60 -0.82 -8.78
C ALA A 112 8.11 -0.65 -8.64
N ASN A 113 8.90 -1.63 -9.08
CA ASN A 113 10.36 -1.56 -9.06
C ASN A 113 10.91 -0.48 -10.00
N PHE A 114 10.38 -0.39 -11.22
CA PHE A 114 10.82 0.60 -12.19
C PHE A 114 10.55 2.03 -11.73
N PHE A 115 9.32 2.32 -11.35
CA PHE A 115 8.95 3.66 -10.88
C PHE A 115 9.53 3.97 -9.49
N GLY A 116 9.62 2.98 -8.60
CA GLY A 116 10.25 3.13 -7.30
C GLY A 116 11.73 3.50 -7.41
N ALA A 117 12.48 2.84 -8.28
CA ALA A 117 13.86 3.20 -8.57
C ALA A 117 14.00 4.61 -9.17
N SER A 118 13.10 4.98 -10.09
CA SER A 118 13.08 6.32 -10.69
C SER A 118 12.82 7.41 -9.66
N VAL A 119 11.86 7.23 -8.76
CA VAL A 119 11.56 8.18 -7.68
C VAL A 119 12.72 8.26 -6.69
N SER A 120 13.33 7.12 -6.32
CA SER A 120 14.51 7.09 -5.47
C SER A 120 15.68 7.89 -6.07
N THR A 121 15.93 7.75 -7.38
CA THR A 121 16.95 8.53 -8.10
C THR A 121 16.65 10.03 -8.08
N LEU A 122 15.39 10.41 -8.26
CA LEU A 122 14.95 11.81 -8.20
C LEU A 122 15.03 12.41 -6.78
N SER A 123 15.00 11.57 -5.75
CA SER A 123 15.16 11.95 -4.34
C SER A 123 16.63 12.04 -3.89
N GLY A 124 17.61 11.82 -4.77
CA GLY A 124 19.03 11.88 -4.44
C GLY A 124 19.73 10.53 -4.29
N GLY A 125 19.09 9.43 -4.67
CA GLY A 125 19.72 8.10 -4.75
C GLY A 125 19.97 7.37 -3.42
N VAL A 126 19.42 7.86 -2.31
CA VAL A 126 19.68 7.30 -0.95
C VAL A 126 18.68 6.18 -0.58
N GLY A 127 17.83 5.74 -1.51
CA GLY A 127 16.84 4.68 -1.24
C GLY A 127 15.67 5.09 -0.34
N GLN A 128 15.68 6.30 0.19
CA GLN A 128 14.59 6.88 0.96
C GLN A 128 13.92 7.98 0.12
N VAL A 129 12.63 7.79 -0.12
CA VAL A 129 11.80 8.83 -0.73
C VAL A 129 11.34 9.73 0.42
N GLY A 130 11.78 11.00 0.43
CA GLY A 130 11.33 11.97 1.40
C GLY A 130 9.82 12.13 1.31
N GLY A 131 9.13 11.84 2.36
CA GLY A 131 7.68 11.89 2.51
C GLY A 131 7.35 12.19 3.97
N ASP A 132 8.14 13.07 4.60
CA ASP A 132 8.09 13.28 6.05
C ASP A 132 6.75 13.83 6.52
N HIS A 133 6.13 14.74 5.76
CA HIS A 133 4.83 15.33 6.11
C HIS A 133 3.69 14.32 5.92
N THR A 134 3.66 13.64 4.78
CA THR A 134 2.63 12.62 4.49
C THR A 134 2.78 11.42 5.41
N SER A 135 4.02 10.96 5.64
CA SER A 135 4.33 9.87 6.57
C SER A 135 3.89 10.18 8.00
N SER A 136 4.06 11.42 8.45
CA SER A 136 3.63 11.84 9.80
C SER A 136 2.11 11.70 10.00
N ALA A 137 1.32 11.96 8.96
CA ALA A 137 -0.13 11.76 9.01
C ALA A 137 -0.53 10.29 9.13
N TYR A 138 0.14 9.39 8.38
CA TYR A 138 -0.11 7.96 8.48
C TYR A 138 0.36 7.37 9.81
N CYS A 139 1.42 7.92 10.40
CA CYS A 139 1.96 7.49 11.68
C CYS A 139 1.33 8.20 12.89
N ALA A 140 0.29 9.02 12.68
CA ALA A 140 -0.41 9.70 13.77
C ALA A 140 -1.02 8.67 14.74
N LYS A 141 -0.56 8.74 16.00
CA LYS A 141 -1.00 7.84 17.07
C LYS A 141 -2.16 8.46 17.83
N ILE A 142 -3.07 7.62 18.32
CA ILE A 142 -4.15 8.06 19.21
C ILE A 142 -3.56 8.35 20.60
N PRO A 143 -3.45 9.61 21.03
CA PRO A 143 -2.65 9.96 22.23
C PRO A 143 -3.24 9.42 23.53
N PHE A 144 -4.55 9.22 23.58
CA PHE A 144 -5.25 8.78 24.80
C PHE A 144 -5.04 7.29 25.12
N LEU A 145 -4.94 6.43 24.09
CA LEU A 145 -4.82 4.98 24.27
C LEU A 145 -3.37 4.49 24.29
N SER A 146 -2.45 5.24 23.72
CA SER A 146 -1.02 4.89 23.72
C SER A 146 -0.37 5.01 25.11
N GLY A 147 -1.02 5.72 26.04
CA GLY A 147 -0.56 5.93 27.42
C GLY A 147 -0.77 4.74 28.39
N LEU A 148 -1.44 3.66 27.96
CA LEU A 148 -1.72 2.48 28.81
C LEU A 148 -0.49 1.54 29.01
N GLY A 149 0.70 2.04 29.09
CA GLY A 149 1.92 1.25 29.32
C GLY A 149 2.25 0.27 28.18
N THR A 150 2.72 -0.94 28.52
CA THR A 150 3.11 -1.96 27.53
C THR A 150 1.94 -2.46 26.69
N PHE A 151 0.76 -2.55 27.27
CA PHE A 151 -0.48 -2.96 26.59
C PHE A 151 -0.92 -1.90 25.56
N GLY A 152 -0.87 -0.63 25.90
CA GLY A 152 -1.16 0.48 25.00
C GLY A 152 -0.19 0.53 23.81
N LYS A 153 1.08 0.23 24.05
CA LYS A 153 2.10 0.14 22.99
C LYS A 153 1.89 -1.03 22.04
N LEU A 154 1.36 -2.15 22.53
CA LEU A 154 1.17 -3.35 21.74
C LEU A 154 -0.09 -3.28 20.85
N PHE A 155 -1.16 -2.61 21.29
CA PHE A 155 -2.45 -2.60 20.60
C PHE A 155 -2.84 -1.25 20.00
N PHE A 156 -2.31 -0.13 20.50
CA PHE A 156 -2.74 1.22 20.11
C PHE A 156 -1.59 2.13 19.63
N SER A 157 -0.40 1.57 19.43
CA SER A 157 0.77 2.34 18.97
C SER A 157 0.96 2.29 17.46
N TYR A 158 -0.09 1.90 16.73
CA TYR A 158 -0.08 1.82 15.27
C TYR A 158 -0.56 3.12 14.65
N GLY A 159 -0.19 3.34 13.40
CA GLY A 159 -0.70 4.44 12.60
C GLY A 159 -2.15 4.20 12.16
N PHE A 160 -2.73 5.19 11.50
CA PHE A 160 -4.12 5.22 11.05
C PHE A 160 -4.57 3.98 10.23
N MET A 161 -3.64 3.30 9.56
CA MET A 161 -3.93 2.17 8.66
C MET A 161 -3.84 0.78 9.32
N VAL A 162 -3.46 0.70 10.59
CA VAL A 162 -3.30 -0.52 11.38
C VAL A 162 -4.19 -0.50 12.60
#